data_ca72cc07b91469f5c54d3624b5833d1a
#
_entry.id   ca72cc07b91469f5c54d3624b5833d1a
#
_cell.length_a   1.000
_cell.length_b   1.000
_cell.length_c   1.000
_cell.angle_alpha   90.00
_cell.angle_beta   90.00
_cell.angle_gamma   90.00
#
_symmetry.space_group_name_H-M   'P 1'
#
loop_
_entity.id
_entity.type
_entity.pdbx_description
1 polymer ?
#
loop_
_entity_poly.entity_id
_entity_poly.type
_entity_poly.pdbx_seq_one_letter_code
_entity_poly.pdbx_strand_id
1 'polypeptide(L)'
;FGSNPGGMLTRAVRKGDRYVLNGEKMWITNGSLADVCVVWAKTEDGVIRGFLVEKGTKGLKAWDLHGKWSLRASVTSGLAMTDCEIPAENILPKAEGLKGPLGCLTQARYGIGWGGVGAAMACYDTALQYAKTRTQFNNRPIASHQLVQDKLVWMITEISKGQLLALHVGRLKDRGRADFSQISMLKMNNVWMALETARKARDVLGANGIVDDYCIMRHMNNLESVYTYEGTHDIHRLIIGERITGIPAYF
;
A
#
# COMPACT_ATOMS: atom_id res chain seq x y z
N PHE A 1 5.58 0.10 14.72
CA PHE A 1 6.78 0.73 14.11
C PHE A 1 6.65 0.80 12.57
N GLY A 2 5.49 1.21 12.06
CA GLY A 2 5.23 1.23 10.61
C GLY A 2 6.19 2.13 9.83
N SER A 3 6.25 3.42 10.16
CA SER A 3 7.14 4.39 9.50
C SER A 3 8.60 4.28 9.93
N ASN A 4 8.87 3.64 11.08
CA ASN A 4 10.23 3.38 11.58
C ASN A 4 10.44 1.86 11.79
N PRO A 5 10.64 1.07 10.74
CA PRO A 5 10.79 -0.38 10.86
C PRO A 5 12.03 -0.80 11.64
N GLY A 6 13.06 0.05 11.70
CA GLY A 6 14.25 -0.18 12.52
C GLY A 6 13.97 -0.21 14.02
N GLY A 7 12.87 0.43 14.45
CA GLY A 7 12.41 0.45 15.85
C GLY A 7 11.69 -0.81 16.32
N MET A 8 11.53 -1.86 15.46
CA MET A 8 10.77 -3.06 15.83
C MET A 8 11.28 -3.70 17.13
N LEU A 9 10.33 -4.21 17.93
CA LEU A 9 10.60 -4.85 19.22
C LEU A 9 10.60 -6.39 19.15
N THR A 10 10.05 -6.98 18.09
CA THR A 10 10.06 -8.42 17.89
C THR A 10 11.48 -8.96 17.89
N ARG A 11 11.75 -9.98 18.71
CA ARG A 11 13.06 -10.56 18.91
C ARG A 11 13.10 -12.03 18.55
N ALA A 12 14.27 -12.50 18.11
CA ALA A 12 14.58 -13.89 17.88
C ALA A 12 15.88 -14.24 18.61
N VAL A 13 15.81 -15.15 19.57
CA VAL A 13 16.96 -15.60 20.37
C VAL A 13 17.32 -17.01 19.92
N ARG A 14 18.59 -17.24 19.61
CA ARG A 14 19.06 -18.58 19.23
C ARG A 14 19.22 -19.48 20.46
N LYS A 15 18.65 -20.68 20.41
CA LYS A 15 18.81 -21.74 21.42
C LYS A 15 19.20 -23.05 20.71
N GLY A 16 20.48 -23.30 20.61
CA GLY A 16 21.03 -24.48 19.92
C GLY A 16 20.67 -24.51 18.44
N ASP A 17 19.86 -25.48 18.04
CA ASP A 17 19.36 -25.71 16.69
C ASP A 17 18.04 -25.02 16.39
N ARG A 18 17.58 -24.09 17.26
CA ARG A 18 16.30 -23.38 17.16
C ARG A 18 16.46 -21.87 17.34
N TYR A 19 15.47 -21.12 16.87
CA TYR A 19 15.21 -19.74 17.28
C TYR A 19 13.91 -19.66 18.07
N VAL A 20 13.90 -18.85 19.12
CA VAL A 20 12.71 -18.52 19.92
C VAL A 20 12.28 -17.11 19.60
N LEU A 21 11.11 -16.94 18.99
CA LEU A 21 10.55 -15.66 18.61
C LEU A 21 9.58 -15.16 19.66
N ASN A 22 9.70 -13.86 20.02
CA ASN A 22 8.80 -13.15 20.91
C ASN A 22 8.47 -11.76 20.35
N GLY A 23 7.18 -11.40 20.35
CA GLY A 23 6.70 -10.10 19.90
C GLY A 23 5.40 -10.18 19.12
N GLU A 24 4.98 -9.04 18.58
CA GLU A 24 3.71 -8.89 17.89
C GLU A 24 3.89 -8.22 16.52
N LYS A 25 2.99 -8.54 15.60
CA LYS A 25 2.84 -7.90 14.31
C LYS A 25 1.39 -7.50 14.09
N MET A 26 1.16 -6.34 13.51
CA MET A 26 -0.16 -5.82 13.25
C MET A 26 -0.33 -5.50 11.76
N TRP A 27 -1.57 -5.53 11.29
CA TRP A 27 -1.93 -5.22 9.91
C TRP A 27 -1.35 -6.19 8.87
N ILE A 28 -1.28 -7.47 9.21
CA ILE A 28 -0.71 -8.51 8.34
C ILE A 28 -1.78 -9.06 7.40
N THR A 29 -1.62 -8.80 6.12
CA THR A 29 -2.49 -9.37 5.08
C THR A 29 -2.43 -10.89 5.11
N ASN A 30 -3.59 -11.53 5.16
CA ASN A 30 -3.76 -12.99 5.20
C ASN A 30 -3.04 -13.69 6.38
N GLY A 31 -2.72 -12.99 7.47
CA GLY A 31 -1.96 -13.58 8.59
C GLY A 31 -2.62 -14.81 9.22
N SER A 32 -3.95 -14.86 9.29
CA SER A 32 -4.71 -16.02 9.78
C SER A 32 -4.88 -17.14 8.75
N LEU A 33 -4.73 -16.83 7.46
CA LEU A 33 -4.93 -17.76 6.34
C LEU A 33 -3.62 -18.38 5.86
N ALA A 34 -2.51 -17.66 5.98
CA ALA A 34 -1.21 -18.06 5.45
C ALA A 34 -0.73 -19.38 6.06
N ASP A 35 -0.21 -20.27 5.22
CA ASP A 35 0.44 -21.50 5.66
C ASP A 35 1.86 -21.24 6.19
N VAL A 36 2.52 -20.18 5.68
CA VAL A 36 3.85 -19.73 6.11
C VAL A 36 3.87 -18.22 6.23
N CYS A 37 4.37 -17.70 7.34
CA CYS A 37 4.60 -16.27 7.57
C CYS A 37 6.09 -15.95 7.48
N VAL A 38 6.46 -14.91 6.74
CA VAL A 38 7.79 -14.30 6.82
C VAL A 38 7.77 -13.26 7.94
N VAL A 39 8.49 -13.53 9.01
CA VAL A 39 8.55 -12.68 10.20
C VAL A 39 9.91 -12.01 10.32
N TRP A 40 9.93 -10.69 10.38
CA TRP A 40 11.13 -9.91 10.66
C TRP A 40 11.29 -9.71 12.16
N ALA A 41 12.48 -10.05 12.69
CA ALA A 41 12.80 -9.92 14.11
C ALA A 41 14.27 -9.51 14.31
N LYS A 42 14.57 -8.86 15.44
CA LYS A 42 15.94 -8.57 15.85
C LYS A 42 16.55 -9.77 16.55
N THR A 43 17.71 -10.21 16.08
CA THR A 43 18.55 -11.20 16.76
C THR A 43 19.33 -10.55 17.92
N GLU A 44 20.04 -11.34 18.72
CA GLU A 44 20.76 -10.90 19.92
C GLU A 44 21.82 -9.84 19.63
N ASP A 45 22.39 -9.86 18.42
CA ASP A 45 23.33 -8.84 17.92
C ASP A 45 22.64 -7.54 17.45
N GLY A 46 21.31 -7.44 17.62
CA GLY A 46 20.51 -6.29 17.21
C GLY A 46 20.21 -6.21 15.72
N VAL A 47 20.70 -7.17 14.92
CA VAL A 47 20.47 -7.21 13.46
C VAL A 47 19.08 -7.75 13.16
N ILE A 48 18.39 -7.10 12.23
CA ILE A 48 17.08 -7.57 11.75
C ILE A 48 17.30 -8.70 10.75
N ARG A 49 16.63 -9.84 10.98
CA ARG A 49 16.65 -11.01 10.09
C ARG A 49 15.21 -11.47 9.81
N GLY A 50 15.04 -12.20 8.72
CA GLY A 50 13.76 -12.80 8.34
C GLY A 50 13.71 -14.27 8.77
N PHE A 51 12.53 -14.70 9.22
CA PHE A 51 12.28 -16.07 9.68
C PHE A 51 11.02 -16.62 9.02
N LEU A 52 11.04 -17.88 8.63
CA LEU A 52 9.86 -18.60 8.16
C LEU A 52 9.17 -19.24 9.35
N VAL A 53 7.92 -18.87 9.58
CA VAL A 53 7.09 -19.42 10.67
C VAL A 53 5.86 -20.08 10.05
N GLU A 54 5.77 -21.39 10.21
CA GLU A 54 4.68 -22.19 9.67
C GLU A 54 3.40 -22.03 10.51
N LYS A 55 2.26 -22.17 9.84
CA LYS A 55 0.95 -22.24 10.49
C LYS A 55 0.92 -23.37 11.50
N GLY A 56 0.35 -23.10 12.69
CA GLY A 56 0.27 -24.10 13.76
C GLY A 56 1.53 -24.23 14.61
N THR A 57 2.59 -23.49 14.32
CA THR A 57 3.78 -23.45 15.21
C THR A 57 3.34 -23.05 16.62
N LYS A 58 3.77 -23.83 17.61
CA LYS A 58 3.45 -23.56 19.03
C LYS A 58 3.97 -22.17 19.42
N GLY A 59 3.11 -21.38 20.06
CA GLY A 59 3.42 -20.02 20.45
C GLY A 59 3.05 -18.97 19.40
N LEU A 60 2.70 -19.35 18.17
CA LEU A 60 2.12 -18.44 17.17
C LEU A 60 0.61 -18.38 17.33
N LYS A 61 0.05 -17.17 17.48
CA LYS A 61 -1.38 -16.88 17.43
C LYS A 61 -1.67 -15.83 16.39
N ALA A 62 -2.71 -16.04 15.59
CA ALA A 62 -3.23 -15.07 14.63
C ALA A 62 -4.69 -14.77 14.95
N TRP A 63 -5.11 -13.51 14.74
CA TRP A 63 -6.51 -13.09 14.85
C TRP A 63 -6.83 -12.05 13.79
N ASP A 64 -8.08 -12.03 13.33
CA ASP A 64 -8.51 -11.09 12.29
C ASP A 64 -8.93 -9.75 12.87
N LEU A 65 -8.59 -8.69 12.16
CA LEU A 65 -9.04 -7.33 12.44
C LEU A 65 -10.37 -7.09 11.74
N HIS A 66 -11.40 -6.87 12.52
CA HIS A 66 -12.75 -6.57 12.05
C HIS A 66 -13.05 -5.06 12.10
N GLY A 67 -14.12 -4.63 11.45
CA GLY A 67 -14.61 -3.25 11.51
C GLY A 67 -13.81 -2.25 10.68
N LYS A 68 -12.98 -2.69 9.75
CA LYS A 68 -12.31 -1.77 8.81
C LYS A 68 -13.32 -1.09 7.89
N TRP A 69 -13.14 0.22 7.66
CA TRP A 69 -13.89 0.98 6.68
C TRP A 69 -13.30 0.92 5.26
N SER A 70 -12.10 0.42 5.14
CA SER A 70 -11.30 0.35 3.93
C SER A 70 -10.78 -1.06 3.72
N LEU A 71 -10.61 -1.47 2.46
CA LEU A 71 -10.11 -2.80 2.10
C LEU A 71 -10.85 -3.94 2.83
N ARG A 72 -12.18 -3.84 2.91
CA ARG A 72 -13.01 -4.76 3.73
C ARG A 72 -12.94 -6.20 3.28
N ALA A 73 -12.71 -6.46 1.99
CA ALA A 73 -12.54 -7.80 1.44
C ALA A 73 -11.13 -8.39 1.67
N SER A 74 -10.16 -7.58 2.13
CA SER A 74 -8.81 -8.04 2.44
C SER A 74 -8.75 -8.53 3.87
N VAL A 75 -8.53 -9.82 4.06
CA VAL A 75 -8.28 -10.40 5.39
C VAL A 75 -7.00 -9.77 5.94
N THR A 76 -7.10 -9.18 7.12
CA THR A 76 -6.01 -8.46 7.77
C THR A 76 -5.94 -8.91 9.22
N SER A 77 -4.77 -9.31 9.69
CA SER A 77 -4.61 -9.99 10.97
C SER A 77 -3.57 -9.29 11.86
N GLY A 78 -3.69 -9.54 13.16
CA GLY A 78 -2.60 -9.44 14.10
C GLY A 78 -1.93 -10.80 14.27
N LEU A 79 -0.64 -10.81 14.59
CA LEU A 79 0.13 -12.00 14.95
C LEU A 79 0.80 -11.77 16.29
N ALA A 80 0.71 -12.72 17.21
CA ALA A 80 1.48 -12.75 18.45
C ALA A 80 2.35 -14.00 18.49
N MET A 81 3.58 -13.82 18.87
CA MET A 81 4.55 -14.87 19.10
C MET A 81 4.97 -14.84 20.57
N THR A 82 4.72 -15.94 21.28
CA THR A 82 5.11 -16.10 22.69
C THR A 82 5.88 -17.42 22.80
N ASP A 83 7.17 -17.30 23.03
CA ASP A 83 8.11 -18.44 23.03
C ASP A 83 7.90 -19.35 21.81
N CYS A 84 7.76 -18.71 20.65
CA CYS A 84 7.50 -19.40 19.39
C CYS A 84 8.80 -19.98 18.86
N GLU A 85 8.96 -21.30 19.00
CA GLU A 85 10.16 -22.02 18.60
C GLU A 85 10.08 -22.46 17.14
N ILE A 86 11.11 -22.13 16.36
CA ILE A 86 11.27 -22.56 14.96
C ILE A 86 12.65 -23.17 14.74
N PRO A 87 12.84 -24.07 13.75
CA PRO A 87 14.15 -24.57 13.37
C PRO A 87 15.13 -23.46 12.98
N ALA A 88 16.40 -23.59 13.30
CA ALA A 88 17.41 -22.57 12.96
C ALA A 88 17.57 -22.38 11.45
N GLU A 89 17.31 -23.40 10.66
CA GLU A 89 17.33 -23.38 9.19
C GLU A 89 16.22 -22.52 8.57
N ASN A 90 15.17 -22.18 9.33
CA ASN A 90 14.08 -21.31 8.88
C ASN A 90 14.48 -19.82 8.82
N ILE A 91 15.73 -19.48 9.09
CA ILE A 91 16.26 -18.14 8.86
C ILE A 91 16.49 -17.89 7.37
N LEU A 92 16.14 -16.70 6.88
CA LEU A 92 16.42 -16.28 5.50
C LEU A 92 17.92 -15.96 5.35
N PRO A 93 18.70 -16.76 4.60
CA PRO A 93 20.16 -16.73 4.68
C PRO A 93 20.83 -15.48 4.12
N LYS A 94 20.12 -14.68 3.31
CA LYS A 94 20.65 -13.46 2.65
C LYS A 94 19.98 -12.18 3.13
N ALA A 95 19.17 -12.25 4.19
CA ALA A 95 18.39 -11.14 4.68
C ALA A 95 18.97 -10.59 5.99
N GLU A 96 19.86 -9.62 5.88
CA GLU A 96 20.45 -8.91 7.00
C GLU A 96 20.09 -7.43 7.01
N GLY A 97 19.72 -6.91 8.19
CA GLY A 97 19.32 -5.54 8.39
C GLY A 97 18.01 -5.17 7.68
N LEU A 98 17.76 -3.89 7.52
CA LEU A 98 16.56 -3.37 6.84
C LEU A 98 16.56 -3.58 5.34
N LYS A 99 17.68 -3.93 4.72
CA LYS A 99 17.76 -4.13 3.26
C LYS A 99 16.81 -5.22 2.77
N GLY A 100 16.63 -6.29 3.55
CA GLY A 100 15.69 -7.38 3.24
C GLY A 100 14.24 -6.87 3.13
N PRO A 101 13.62 -6.40 4.23
CA PRO A 101 12.23 -5.94 4.22
C PRO A 101 12.01 -4.73 3.29
N LEU A 102 12.93 -3.77 3.23
CA LEU A 102 12.82 -2.61 2.34
C LEU A 102 12.92 -2.98 0.86
N GLY A 103 13.67 -4.03 0.52
CA GLY A 103 13.73 -4.58 -0.83
C GLY A 103 12.36 -5.11 -1.28
N CYS A 104 11.68 -5.88 -0.42
CA CYS A 104 10.31 -6.36 -0.66
C CYS A 104 9.33 -5.19 -0.85
N LEU A 105 9.38 -4.19 0.04
CA LEU A 105 8.53 -3.00 -0.04
C LEU A 105 8.76 -2.21 -1.33
N THR A 106 10.00 -2.11 -1.81
CA THR A 106 10.31 -1.42 -3.07
C THR A 106 9.63 -2.10 -4.27
N GLN A 107 9.57 -3.43 -4.29
CA GLN A 107 8.85 -4.18 -5.33
C GLN A 107 7.33 -3.97 -5.21
N ALA A 108 6.78 -4.09 -4.02
CA ALA A 108 5.35 -3.92 -3.76
C ALA A 108 4.85 -2.52 -4.12
N ARG A 109 5.59 -1.46 -3.78
CA ARG A 109 5.27 -0.06 -4.07
C ARG A 109 5.09 0.21 -5.56
N TYR A 110 5.86 -0.46 -6.42
CA TYR A 110 5.68 -0.37 -7.87
C TYR A 110 4.29 -0.86 -8.29
N GLY A 111 3.88 -2.03 -7.79
CA GLY A 111 2.53 -2.57 -8.05
C GLY A 111 1.41 -1.68 -7.52
N ILE A 112 1.60 -1.08 -6.33
CA ILE A 112 0.65 -0.13 -5.75
C ILE A 112 0.48 1.11 -6.63
N GLY A 113 1.55 1.59 -7.26
CA GLY A 113 1.48 2.71 -8.22
C GLY A 113 0.56 2.41 -9.42
N TRP A 114 0.54 1.18 -9.94
CA TRP A 114 -0.40 0.72 -10.96
C TRP A 114 -1.82 0.53 -10.40
N GLY A 115 -1.95 0.00 -9.19
CA GLY A 115 -3.23 -0.16 -8.51
C GLY A 115 -3.98 1.17 -8.35
N GLY A 116 -3.26 2.25 -8.03
CA GLY A 116 -3.81 3.61 -7.99
C GLY A 116 -4.38 4.04 -9.34
N VAL A 117 -3.65 3.82 -10.44
CA VAL A 117 -4.14 4.11 -11.80
C VAL A 117 -5.43 3.34 -12.11
N GLY A 118 -5.48 2.04 -11.81
CA GLY A 118 -6.66 1.22 -12.05
C GLY A 118 -7.90 1.71 -11.29
N ALA A 119 -7.74 2.07 -10.02
CA ALA A 119 -8.81 2.63 -9.21
C ALA A 119 -9.31 3.99 -9.77
N ALA A 120 -8.38 4.86 -10.21
CA ALA A 120 -8.71 6.14 -10.82
C ALA A 120 -9.48 5.95 -12.13
N MET A 121 -9.07 5.02 -12.99
CA MET A 121 -9.75 4.72 -14.26
C MET A 121 -11.18 4.25 -14.02
N ALA A 122 -11.42 3.37 -13.04
CA ALA A 122 -12.77 2.90 -12.70
C ALA A 122 -13.67 4.05 -12.20
N CYS A 123 -13.14 4.93 -11.36
CA CYS A 123 -13.86 6.10 -10.87
C CYS A 123 -14.17 7.09 -11.99
N TYR A 124 -13.21 7.35 -12.87
CA TYR A 124 -13.38 8.24 -14.03
C TYR A 124 -14.43 7.72 -15.00
N ASP A 125 -14.36 6.45 -15.40
CA ASP A 125 -15.33 5.88 -16.32
C ASP A 125 -16.75 5.94 -15.75
N THR A 126 -16.92 5.56 -14.48
CA THR A 126 -18.21 5.67 -13.79
C THR A 126 -18.75 7.11 -13.80
N ALA A 127 -17.90 8.09 -13.48
CA ALA A 127 -18.31 9.50 -13.47
C ALA A 127 -18.65 10.01 -14.89
N LEU A 128 -17.87 9.62 -15.89
CA LEU A 128 -18.10 10.00 -17.29
C LEU A 128 -19.44 9.46 -17.82
N GLN A 129 -19.71 8.17 -17.61
CA GLN A 129 -20.98 7.56 -18.06
C GLN A 129 -22.18 8.18 -17.33
N TYR A 130 -22.06 8.39 -16.01
CA TYR A 130 -23.10 9.08 -15.25
C TYR A 130 -23.35 10.50 -15.76
N ALA A 131 -22.30 11.28 -15.97
CA ALA A 131 -22.42 12.67 -16.44
C ALA A 131 -23.06 12.78 -17.83
N LYS A 132 -22.88 11.79 -18.69
CA LYS A 132 -23.48 11.74 -20.04
C LYS A 132 -24.97 11.38 -20.02
N THR A 133 -25.43 10.66 -19.01
CA THR A 133 -26.81 10.16 -18.91
C THR A 133 -27.68 10.96 -17.94
N ARG A 134 -27.12 11.47 -16.84
CA ARG A 134 -27.84 12.28 -15.85
C ARG A 134 -28.18 13.63 -16.41
N THR A 135 -29.46 13.99 -16.42
CA THR A 135 -29.93 15.28 -16.91
C THR A 135 -30.31 16.25 -15.73
N GLN A 136 -29.97 17.51 -15.87
CA GLN A 136 -30.38 18.62 -15.01
C GLN A 136 -30.52 19.90 -15.86
N PHE A 137 -31.13 20.96 -15.31
CA PHE A 137 -31.24 22.26 -15.94
C PHE A 137 -31.61 22.18 -17.43
N ASN A 138 -32.91 22.32 -17.73
CA ASN A 138 -33.47 22.22 -19.08
C ASN A 138 -33.29 20.84 -19.75
N ASN A 139 -33.27 19.78 -18.93
CA ASN A 139 -33.14 18.38 -19.39
C ASN A 139 -31.86 18.10 -20.20
N ARG A 140 -30.78 18.82 -19.91
CA ARG A 140 -29.46 18.56 -20.54
C ARG A 140 -28.62 17.62 -19.71
N PRO A 141 -27.79 16.78 -20.33
CA PRO A 141 -26.78 15.98 -19.60
C PRO A 141 -25.88 16.88 -18.76
N ILE A 142 -25.58 16.48 -17.53
CA ILE A 142 -24.69 17.27 -16.66
C ILE A 142 -23.28 17.43 -17.23
N ALA A 143 -22.86 16.55 -18.13
CA ALA A 143 -21.64 16.68 -18.92
C ALA A 143 -21.57 17.95 -19.78
N SER A 144 -22.72 18.63 -20.04
CA SER A 144 -22.75 19.90 -20.77
C SER A 144 -22.33 21.10 -19.91
N HIS A 145 -22.17 20.93 -18.60
CA HIS A 145 -21.80 22.03 -17.70
C HIS A 145 -20.28 22.12 -17.53
N GLN A 146 -19.77 23.37 -17.62
CA GLN A 146 -18.32 23.62 -17.59
C GLN A 146 -17.60 23.04 -16.37
N LEU A 147 -18.19 23.18 -15.16
CA LEU A 147 -17.58 22.67 -13.93
C LEU A 147 -17.54 21.14 -13.85
N VAL A 148 -18.43 20.44 -14.56
CA VAL A 148 -18.38 18.99 -14.70
C VAL A 148 -17.29 18.59 -15.70
N GLN A 149 -17.22 19.28 -16.85
CA GLN A 149 -16.17 19.06 -17.85
C GLN A 149 -14.78 19.34 -17.28
N ASP A 150 -14.60 20.39 -16.48
CA ASP A 150 -13.33 20.70 -15.81
C ASP A 150 -12.85 19.51 -14.96
N LYS A 151 -13.74 18.93 -14.14
CA LYS A 151 -13.40 17.74 -13.33
C LYS A 151 -13.04 16.53 -14.20
N LEU A 152 -13.80 16.28 -15.27
CA LEU A 152 -13.54 15.16 -16.18
C LEU A 152 -12.20 15.33 -16.92
N VAL A 153 -11.89 16.54 -17.39
CA VAL A 153 -10.62 16.86 -18.07
C VAL A 153 -9.44 16.71 -17.10
N TRP A 154 -9.57 17.22 -15.87
CA TRP A 154 -8.54 17.05 -14.86
C TRP A 154 -8.27 15.56 -14.59
N MET A 155 -9.33 14.77 -14.36
CA MET A 155 -9.20 13.34 -14.06
C MET A 155 -8.46 12.57 -15.18
N ILE A 156 -8.89 12.72 -16.44
CA ILE A 156 -8.26 12.00 -17.55
C ILE A 156 -6.80 12.45 -17.79
N THR A 157 -6.52 13.73 -17.60
CA THR A 157 -5.17 14.27 -17.73
C THR A 157 -4.23 13.68 -16.68
N GLU A 158 -4.65 13.67 -15.41
CA GLU A 158 -3.84 13.13 -14.31
C GLU A 158 -3.67 11.60 -14.41
N ILE A 159 -4.72 10.88 -14.82
CA ILE A 159 -4.63 9.44 -15.10
C ILE A 159 -3.59 9.16 -16.19
N SER A 160 -3.63 9.92 -17.29
CA SER A 160 -2.67 9.75 -18.40
C SER A 160 -1.22 9.99 -17.95
N LYS A 161 -0.98 11.05 -17.15
CA LYS A 161 0.34 11.31 -16.55
C LYS A 161 0.76 10.18 -15.62
N GLY A 162 -0.15 9.67 -14.79
CA GLY A 162 0.10 8.55 -13.89
C GLY A 162 0.46 7.26 -14.61
N GLN A 163 -0.22 6.96 -15.73
CA GLN A 163 0.11 5.81 -16.60
C GLN A 163 1.50 5.94 -17.21
N LEU A 164 1.83 7.11 -17.76
CA LEU A 164 3.15 7.37 -18.35
C LEU A 164 4.27 7.25 -17.31
N LEU A 165 4.07 7.78 -16.11
CA LEU A 165 5.03 7.64 -15.00
C LEU A 165 5.23 6.16 -14.63
N ALA A 166 4.14 5.39 -14.49
CA ALA A 166 4.21 3.97 -14.15
C ALA A 166 4.94 3.16 -15.24
N LEU A 167 4.62 3.41 -16.50
CA LEU A 167 5.28 2.77 -17.64
C LEU A 167 6.77 3.12 -17.70
N HIS A 168 7.12 4.41 -17.50
CA HIS A 168 8.52 4.85 -17.49
C HIS A 168 9.32 4.16 -16.39
N VAL A 169 8.82 4.15 -15.16
CA VAL A 169 9.48 3.47 -14.03
C VAL A 169 9.58 1.96 -14.28
N GLY A 170 8.56 1.34 -14.90
CA GLY A 170 8.61 -0.07 -15.30
C GLY A 170 9.76 -0.35 -16.26
N ARG A 171 9.90 0.46 -17.31
CA ARG A 171 11.01 0.35 -18.27
C ARG A 171 12.39 0.55 -17.62
N LEU A 172 12.49 1.41 -16.60
CA LEU A 172 13.72 1.55 -15.81
C LEU A 172 13.99 0.30 -14.98
N LYS A 173 12.94 -0.32 -14.39
CA LYS A 173 13.08 -1.59 -13.64
C LYS A 173 13.56 -2.71 -14.55
N ASP A 174 12.98 -2.88 -15.73
CA ASP A 174 13.38 -3.92 -16.69
C ASP A 174 14.86 -3.80 -17.09
N ARG A 175 15.40 -2.58 -17.08
CA ARG A 175 16.81 -2.28 -17.38
C ARG A 175 17.71 -2.31 -16.13
N GLY A 176 17.20 -2.64 -14.94
CA GLY A 176 17.93 -2.58 -13.68
C GLY A 176 18.36 -1.18 -13.24
N ARG A 177 17.70 -0.13 -13.74
CA ARG A 177 18.08 1.29 -13.54
C ARG A 177 17.10 2.07 -12.66
N ALA A 178 16.02 1.45 -12.19
CA ALA A 178 15.07 2.13 -11.33
C ALA A 178 15.66 2.36 -9.93
N ASP A 179 15.71 3.61 -9.51
CA ASP A 179 16.06 3.99 -8.15
C ASP A 179 14.84 3.87 -7.23
N PHE A 180 15.05 3.54 -5.95
CA PHE A 180 13.97 3.40 -4.97
C PHE A 180 13.17 4.69 -4.76
N SER A 181 13.79 5.85 -4.94
CA SER A 181 13.10 7.15 -4.85
C SER A 181 12.15 7.39 -6.02
N GLN A 182 12.47 6.90 -7.21
CA GLN A 182 11.56 6.96 -8.37
C GLN A 182 10.33 6.06 -8.15
N ILE A 183 10.51 4.90 -7.52
CA ILE A 183 9.40 4.01 -7.13
C ILE A 183 8.55 4.66 -6.03
N SER A 184 9.20 5.33 -5.06
CA SER A 184 8.51 6.14 -4.06
C SER A 184 7.68 7.27 -4.68
N MET A 185 8.27 7.98 -5.64
CA MET A 185 7.57 9.05 -6.40
C MET A 185 6.36 8.50 -7.16
N LEU A 186 6.51 7.37 -7.82
CA LEU A 186 5.42 6.70 -8.52
C LEU A 186 4.25 6.36 -7.57
N LYS A 187 4.55 5.68 -6.46
CA LYS A 187 3.51 5.32 -5.47
C LYS A 187 2.84 6.56 -4.89
N MET A 188 3.62 7.54 -4.47
CA MET A 188 3.12 8.78 -3.89
C MET A 188 2.20 9.52 -4.86
N ASN A 189 2.66 9.78 -6.07
CA ASN A 189 1.92 10.54 -7.08
C ASN A 189 0.63 9.81 -7.50
N ASN A 190 0.72 8.53 -7.87
CA ASN A 190 -0.41 7.82 -8.46
C ASN A 190 -1.50 7.51 -7.44
N VAL A 191 -1.14 7.26 -6.18
CA VAL A 191 -2.14 7.06 -5.12
C VAL A 191 -2.84 8.38 -4.75
N TRP A 192 -2.12 9.48 -4.66
CA TRP A 192 -2.71 10.80 -4.44
C TRP A 192 -3.65 11.17 -5.61
N MET A 193 -3.19 11.04 -6.84
CA MET A 193 -3.99 11.28 -8.04
C MET A 193 -5.26 10.44 -8.04
N ALA A 194 -5.17 9.17 -7.67
CA ALA A 194 -6.32 8.26 -7.61
C ALA A 194 -7.34 8.69 -6.56
N LEU A 195 -6.89 9.11 -5.38
CA LEU A 195 -7.76 9.60 -4.30
C LEU A 195 -8.48 10.88 -4.71
N GLU A 196 -7.79 11.83 -5.32
CA GLU A 196 -8.40 13.07 -5.83
C GLU A 196 -9.36 12.79 -7.00
N THR A 197 -9.04 11.83 -7.87
CA THR A 197 -9.96 11.37 -8.92
C THR A 197 -11.24 10.78 -8.32
N ALA A 198 -11.12 9.91 -7.31
CA ALA A 198 -12.28 9.33 -6.63
C ALA A 198 -13.16 10.41 -5.96
N ARG A 199 -12.55 11.42 -5.31
CA ARG A 199 -13.27 12.56 -4.71
C ARG A 199 -14.04 13.38 -5.75
N LYS A 200 -13.40 13.71 -6.88
CA LYS A 200 -14.05 14.43 -7.99
C LYS A 200 -15.16 13.60 -8.63
N ALA A 201 -14.95 12.31 -8.83
CA ALA A 201 -15.95 11.39 -9.35
C ALA A 201 -17.18 11.29 -8.41
N ARG A 202 -16.96 11.15 -7.10
CA ARG A 202 -18.02 11.18 -6.10
C ARG A 202 -18.83 12.49 -6.18
N ASP A 203 -18.15 13.62 -6.34
CA ASP A 203 -18.78 14.92 -6.43
C ASP A 203 -19.63 15.06 -7.72
N VAL A 204 -19.16 14.55 -8.86
CA VAL A 204 -19.92 14.51 -10.12
C VAL A 204 -21.23 13.73 -9.98
N LEU A 205 -21.24 12.63 -9.21
CA LEU A 205 -22.43 11.83 -8.96
C LEU A 205 -23.40 12.46 -7.93
N GLY A 206 -22.98 13.50 -7.20
CA GLY A 206 -23.80 14.13 -6.16
C GLY A 206 -24.17 13.11 -5.06
N ALA A 207 -25.45 13.05 -4.68
CA ALA A 207 -25.94 12.11 -3.66
C ALA A 207 -25.71 10.64 -4.05
N ASN A 208 -25.80 10.30 -5.33
CA ASN A 208 -25.54 8.95 -5.82
C ASN A 208 -24.07 8.51 -5.67
N GLY A 209 -23.17 9.45 -5.43
CA GLY A 209 -21.75 9.15 -5.22
C GLY A 209 -21.42 8.49 -3.89
N ILE A 210 -22.37 8.35 -2.96
CA ILE A 210 -22.16 7.73 -1.63
C ILE A 210 -22.84 6.38 -1.45
N VAL A 211 -23.57 5.87 -2.46
CA VAL A 211 -24.24 4.58 -2.40
C VAL A 211 -23.40 3.47 -3.07
N ASP A 212 -23.64 2.23 -2.72
CA ASP A 212 -22.85 1.10 -3.19
C ASP A 212 -23.22 0.59 -4.59
N ASP A 213 -24.29 1.13 -5.19
CA ASP A 213 -24.61 0.97 -6.63
C ASP A 213 -23.45 1.43 -7.55
N TYR A 214 -22.60 2.32 -7.05
CA TYR A 214 -21.43 2.85 -7.75
C TYR A 214 -20.14 2.53 -6.99
N CYS A 215 -19.09 2.17 -7.71
CA CYS A 215 -17.82 1.73 -7.12
C CYS A 215 -17.01 2.85 -6.43
N ILE A 216 -17.39 4.13 -6.61
CA ILE A 216 -16.56 5.28 -6.29
C ILE A 216 -16.25 5.38 -4.80
N MET A 217 -17.28 5.30 -3.94
CA MET A 217 -17.08 5.43 -2.49
C MET A 217 -16.22 4.30 -1.93
N ARG A 218 -16.38 3.07 -2.48
CA ARG A 218 -15.52 1.94 -2.15
C ARG A 218 -14.07 2.20 -2.51
N HIS A 219 -13.78 2.71 -3.73
CA HIS A 219 -12.43 3.07 -4.13
C HIS A 219 -11.87 4.22 -3.29
N MET A 220 -12.69 5.24 -3.00
CA MET A 220 -12.27 6.36 -2.16
C MET A 220 -11.84 5.87 -0.77
N ASN A 221 -12.68 5.06 -0.10
CA ASN A 221 -12.33 4.49 1.20
C ASN A 221 -11.08 3.61 1.14
N ASN A 222 -10.95 2.76 0.11
CA ASN A 222 -9.80 1.89 -0.06
C ASN A 222 -8.51 2.70 -0.28
N LEU A 223 -8.58 3.77 -1.05
CA LEU A 223 -7.43 4.63 -1.36
C LEU A 223 -6.89 5.36 -0.12
N GLU A 224 -7.70 5.63 0.90
CA GLU A 224 -7.21 6.17 2.18
C GLU A 224 -6.22 5.20 2.87
N SER A 225 -6.48 3.88 2.82
CA SER A 225 -5.51 2.89 3.29
C SER A 225 -4.28 2.83 2.38
N VAL A 226 -4.47 2.87 1.06
CA VAL A 226 -3.36 2.84 0.09
C VAL A 226 -2.48 4.07 0.23
N TYR A 227 -3.05 5.22 0.58
CA TYR A 227 -2.32 6.45 0.88
C TYR A 227 -1.41 6.30 2.11
N THR A 228 -1.82 5.45 3.06
CA THR A 228 -1.16 5.28 4.36
C THR A 228 -0.16 4.14 4.38
N TYR A 229 -0.47 2.98 3.80
CA TYR A 229 0.39 1.79 3.87
C TYR A 229 1.49 1.79 2.81
N GLU A 230 2.41 0.82 2.88
CA GLU A 230 3.57 0.70 1.98
C GLU A 230 4.46 1.97 1.97
N GLY A 231 4.52 2.63 3.10
CA GLY A 231 5.03 3.98 3.28
C GLY A 231 3.92 5.01 3.17
N THR A 232 3.77 5.85 4.19
CA THR A 232 2.83 6.97 4.14
C THR A 232 3.24 7.96 3.06
N HIS A 233 2.30 8.77 2.62
CA HIS A 233 2.58 9.85 1.67
C HIS A 233 3.75 10.74 2.12
N ASP A 234 3.80 11.05 3.42
CA ASP A 234 4.87 11.87 4.00
C ASP A 234 6.22 11.14 4.04
N ILE A 235 6.25 9.85 4.37
CA ILE A 235 7.48 9.05 4.29
C ILE A 235 8.04 9.05 2.85
N HIS A 236 7.21 8.98 1.83
CA HIS A 236 7.68 9.09 0.45
C HIS A 236 8.26 10.47 0.12
N ARG A 237 7.65 11.55 0.66
CA ARG A 237 8.22 12.91 0.55
C ARG A 237 9.60 12.99 1.18
N LEU A 238 9.79 12.43 2.38
CA LEU A 238 11.08 12.41 3.06
C LEU A 238 12.13 11.62 2.27
N ILE A 239 11.78 10.43 1.75
CA ILE A 239 12.67 9.61 0.92
C ILE A 239 13.12 10.38 -0.34
N ILE A 240 12.18 11.03 -1.03
CA ILE A 240 12.49 11.78 -2.24
C ILE A 240 13.31 13.04 -1.89
N GLY A 241 12.92 13.75 -0.82
CA GLY A 241 13.61 14.94 -0.33
C GLY A 241 15.08 14.65 0.00
N GLU A 242 15.35 13.60 0.76
CA GLU A 242 16.71 13.14 1.06
C GLU A 242 17.49 12.81 -0.23
N ARG A 243 16.85 12.11 -1.17
CA ARG A 243 17.52 11.72 -2.42
C ARG A 243 17.95 12.90 -3.29
N ILE A 244 17.12 13.96 -3.36
CA ILE A 244 17.43 15.13 -4.21
C ILE A 244 18.34 16.15 -3.53
N THR A 245 18.33 16.20 -2.19
CA THR A 245 19.14 17.17 -1.42
C THR A 245 20.45 16.56 -0.88
N GLY A 246 20.51 15.24 -0.72
CA GLY A 246 21.57 14.54 0.00
C GLY A 246 21.52 14.73 1.52
N ILE A 247 20.46 15.33 2.07
CA ILE A 247 20.30 15.64 3.50
C ILE A 247 19.12 14.83 4.06
N PRO A 248 19.35 13.95 5.05
CA PRO A 248 18.26 13.25 5.74
C PRO A 248 17.26 14.22 6.37
N ALA A 249 15.98 13.93 6.21
CA ALA A 249 14.90 14.75 6.76
C ALA A 249 14.22 14.11 7.98
N TYR A 250 14.71 12.97 8.43
CA TYR A 250 14.28 12.24 9.63
C TYR A 250 15.50 11.67 10.35
N PHE A 251 15.45 11.65 11.68
CA PHE A 251 16.55 11.27 12.57
C PHE A 251 16.12 10.10 13.46
#